data_6ccd3c0a59f3a5a60cb019d7723edbf3
#
_entry.id   6ccd3c0a59f3a5a60cb019d7723edbf3
#
_cell.length_a   1.000
_cell.length_b   1.000
_cell.length_c   1.000
_cell.angle_alpha   90.00
_cell.angle_beta   90.00
_cell.angle_gamma   90.00
#
_symmetry.space_group_name_H-M   'P 1'
#
loop_
_entity.id
_entity.type
_entity.pdbx_description
1 polymer ?
#
loop_
_entity_poly.entity_id
_entity_poly.type
_entity_poly.pdbx_seq_one_letter_code
_entity_poly.pdbx_strand_id
1 'polypeptide(L)'
;MKKISAPTLLAGVLLSASLAAQAANWYPYAAEQTEPAFSDTGVKKPVNYSPLPKAAKKWKLCVSFPHMKDAYWLGVDYGVVEEAKRLGVSAQILEAGGYTNLNKQISQIEDCVAGGGQAVVIGGISADGLVNLVKSLKAKNIPAIDVINGINSPDLTAKSLVSFYTMGQEAGAYLAKKHPAGSAKAVVAWFPGPAGAGWVEAANKGFTEAVKGSSLEVMAPIYGDTGKEVQAKLVEDALQSNPAIRYIAGTAVTAEVSQGIVRARNLKDKVQVISFYLTPDVYAGIEKGTIMASPADAMVIQGRIAIDQAVRALEGKDLIKHVGPKIVTIDKANLKQIRRDDVLPPASFKPLFEVK
;
A
#
# COMPACT_ATOMS: atom_id res chain seq x y z
N MET A 1 1.67 -37.98 78.06
CA MET A 1 2.09 -38.30 76.73
C MET A 1 1.22 -37.45 75.73
N LYS A 2 1.72 -36.32 75.25
CA LYS A 2 1.01 -35.45 74.29
C LYS A 2 1.65 -35.68 72.94
N LYS A 3 0.85 -36.12 71.97
CA LYS A 3 1.25 -36.23 70.54
C LYS A 3 1.19 -34.87 69.90
N ILE A 4 2.30 -34.41 69.30
CA ILE A 4 2.41 -33.20 68.53
C ILE A 4 2.25 -33.60 67.05
N SER A 5 1.20 -33.07 66.45
CA SER A 5 0.95 -33.23 64.97
C SER A 5 1.67 -32.11 64.21
N ALA A 6 2.48 -32.48 63.25
CA ALA A 6 3.13 -31.54 62.36
C ALA A 6 2.17 -31.11 61.19
N PRO A 7 2.17 -29.85 60.76
CA PRO A 7 1.40 -29.45 59.61
C PRO A 7 2.17 -29.70 58.28
N THR A 8 1.51 -30.37 57.35
CA THR A 8 1.98 -30.61 55.98
C THR A 8 1.81 -29.32 55.16
N LEU A 9 2.92 -28.70 54.77
CA LEU A 9 2.90 -27.60 53.82
C LEU A 9 2.68 -28.16 52.43
N LEU A 10 1.53 -27.87 51.82
CA LEU A 10 1.28 -28.05 50.40
C LEU A 10 1.90 -26.86 49.62
N ALA A 11 3.01 -27.09 48.92
CA ALA A 11 3.60 -26.16 48.01
C ALA A 11 2.79 -26.17 46.70
N GLY A 12 1.94 -25.17 46.51
CA GLY A 12 1.23 -24.93 45.27
C GLY A 12 2.20 -24.39 44.21
N VAL A 13 2.51 -25.19 43.19
CA VAL A 13 3.24 -24.75 41.99
C VAL A 13 2.24 -24.00 41.12
N LEU A 14 2.32 -22.69 41.12
CA LEU A 14 1.64 -21.84 40.14
C LEU A 14 2.37 -21.97 38.80
N LEU A 15 1.83 -22.81 37.88
CA LEU A 15 2.19 -22.77 36.48
C LEU A 15 1.61 -21.47 35.88
N SER A 16 2.45 -20.45 35.75
CA SER A 16 2.18 -19.31 34.93
C SER A 16 2.27 -19.73 33.44
N ALA A 17 1.14 -20.11 32.88
CA ALA A 17 0.99 -20.25 31.41
C ALA A 17 1.11 -18.86 30.80
N SER A 18 2.28 -18.53 30.26
CA SER A 18 2.47 -17.42 29.37
C SER A 18 1.65 -17.69 28.09
N LEU A 19 0.46 -17.10 27.98
CA LEU A 19 -0.24 -16.96 26.72
C LEU A 19 0.62 -16.04 25.83
N ALA A 20 1.55 -16.63 25.10
CA ALA A 20 2.08 -15.98 23.91
C ALA A 20 0.87 -15.75 22.99
N ALA A 21 0.44 -14.50 22.86
CA ALA A 21 -0.52 -14.12 21.85
C ALA A 21 0.04 -14.57 20.50
N GLN A 22 -0.44 -15.69 19.98
CA GLN A 22 -0.14 -16.08 18.60
C GLN A 22 -0.71 -14.97 17.74
N ALA A 23 0.16 -14.16 17.14
CA ALA A 23 -0.23 -13.25 16.09
C ALA A 23 -0.99 -14.07 15.05
N ALA A 24 -2.27 -13.74 14.86
CA ALA A 24 -3.11 -14.46 13.92
C ALA A 24 -2.39 -14.49 12.57
N ASN A 25 -2.18 -15.70 12.02
CA ASN A 25 -1.55 -15.84 10.72
C ASN A 25 -2.29 -14.99 9.69
N TRP A 26 -1.56 -14.23 8.86
CA TRP A 26 -2.13 -13.43 7.80
C TRP A 26 -2.65 -14.29 6.63
N TYR A 27 -2.35 -15.57 6.62
CA TYR A 27 -2.71 -16.51 5.56
C TYR A 27 -3.51 -17.73 6.12
N PRO A 28 -4.29 -18.43 5.26
CA PRO A 28 -4.52 -18.16 3.83
C PRO A 28 -5.23 -16.81 3.63
N TYR A 29 -4.83 -16.03 2.60
CA TYR A 29 -5.37 -14.71 2.31
C TYR A 29 -6.17 -14.75 1.00
N ALA A 30 -7.41 -14.22 1.03
CA ALA A 30 -8.25 -14.10 -0.16
C ALA A 30 -7.69 -12.96 -1.05
N ALA A 31 -7.04 -13.33 -2.14
CA ALA A 31 -6.41 -12.46 -3.11
C ALA A 31 -7.01 -12.64 -4.51
N GLU A 32 -6.53 -11.86 -5.46
CA GLU A 32 -6.87 -11.97 -6.88
C GLU A 32 -5.59 -12.11 -7.70
N GLN A 33 -5.55 -13.10 -8.59
CA GLN A 33 -4.51 -13.19 -9.61
C GLN A 33 -4.99 -12.58 -10.92
N THR A 34 -4.08 -11.98 -11.68
CA THR A 34 -4.37 -11.40 -12.99
C THR A 34 -3.93 -12.37 -14.10
N GLU A 35 -4.83 -12.70 -15.03
CA GLU A 35 -4.55 -13.56 -16.18
C GLU A 35 -4.95 -12.91 -17.51
N PRO A 36 -4.05 -12.90 -18.53
CA PRO A 36 -2.65 -13.32 -18.41
C PRO A 36 -1.86 -12.40 -17.46
N ALA A 37 -0.81 -12.96 -16.84
CA ALA A 37 0.05 -12.18 -15.93
C ALA A 37 0.64 -10.95 -16.64
N PHE A 38 0.79 -9.85 -15.89
CA PHE A 38 1.33 -8.55 -16.34
C PHE A 38 0.46 -7.77 -17.33
N SER A 39 -0.74 -8.27 -17.62
CA SER A 39 -1.70 -7.56 -18.47
C SER A 39 -2.44 -6.48 -17.66
N ASP A 40 -2.55 -5.28 -18.22
CA ASP A 40 -3.33 -4.19 -17.63
C ASP A 40 -4.85 -4.43 -17.79
N THR A 41 -5.24 -5.26 -18.76
CA THR A 41 -6.63 -5.65 -19.05
C THR A 41 -6.93 -7.09 -18.68
N GLY A 42 -6.04 -7.74 -17.95
CA GLY A 42 -6.19 -9.14 -17.53
C GLY A 42 -7.39 -9.38 -16.62
N VAL A 43 -7.96 -10.57 -16.74
CA VAL A 43 -9.08 -10.99 -15.90
C VAL A 43 -8.60 -11.28 -14.49
N LYS A 44 -9.31 -10.76 -13.49
CA LYS A 44 -9.06 -11.03 -12.07
C LYS A 44 -9.74 -12.34 -11.69
N LYS A 45 -8.95 -13.29 -11.17
CA LYS A 45 -9.46 -14.58 -10.66
C LYS A 45 -9.19 -14.70 -9.18
N PRO A 46 -10.17 -15.08 -8.36
CA PRO A 46 -9.96 -15.31 -6.93
C PRO A 46 -8.91 -16.38 -6.69
N VAL A 47 -8.05 -16.19 -5.70
CA VAL A 47 -7.06 -17.14 -5.24
C VAL A 47 -6.90 -17.07 -3.73
N ASN A 48 -6.73 -18.20 -3.05
CA ASN A 48 -6.34 -18.25 -1.66
C ASN A 48 -4.80 -18.31 -1.57
N TYR A 49 -4.17 -17.18 -1.29
CA TYR A 49 -2.73 -17.09 -1.19
C TYR A 49 -2.21 -17.71 0.10
N SER A 50 -1.31 -18.66 -0.01
CA SER A 50 -0.60 -19.28 1.11
C SER A 50 0.90 -19.18 0.90
N PRO A 51 1.63 -18.42 1.73
CA PRO A 51 3.07 -18.25 1.58
C PRO A 51 3.82 -19.52 1.96
N LEU A 52 5.11 -19.59 1.63
CA LEU A 52 6.00 -20.63 2.10
C LEU A 52 6.01 -20.66 3.64
N PRO A 53 6.08 -21.83 4.27
CA PRO A 53 6.15 -21.91 5.74
C PRO A 53 7.45 -21.32 6.28
N LYS A 54 8.55 -21.49 5.55
CA LYS A 54 9.91 -20.99 5.88
C LYS A 54 10.77 -21.04 4.62
N ALA A 55 11.77 -20.19 4.50
CA ALA A 55 12.80 -20.30 3.47
C ALA A 55 13.75 -21.49 3.73
N ALA A 56 14.21 -22.14 2.67
CA ALA A 56 15.15 -23.27 2.76
C ALA A 56 16.53 -22.85 3.28
N LYS A 57 16.92 -21.59 3.06
CA LYS A 57 18.16 -20.99 3.56
C LYS A 57 18.02 -19.49 3.76
N LYS A 58 18.99 -18.88 4.42
CA LYS A 58 19.03 -17.44 4.67
C LYS A 58 19.41 -16.67 3.40
N TRP A 59 18.40 -16.39 2.56
CA TRP A 59 18.58 -15.57 1.37
C TRP A 59 18.83 -14.10 1.75
N LYS A 60 19.57 -13.36 0.90
CA LYS A 60 19.76 -11.91 1.02
C LYS A 60 18.95 -11.20 -0.06
N LEU A 61 17.99 -10.41 0.36
CA LEU A 61 17.10 -9.66 -0.54
C LEU A 61 17.46 -8.18 -0.56
N CYS A 62 17.31 -7.55 -1.73
CA CYS A 62 17.32 -6.11 -1.89
C CYS A 62 15.87 -5.63 -2.00
N VAL A 63 15.47 -4.65 -1.22
CA VAL A 63 14.15 -4.02 -1.31
C VAL A 63 14.36 -2.55 -1.56
N SER A 64 13.68 -1.98 -2.55
CA SER A 64 13.85 -0.57 -2.90
C SER A 64 12.50 0.12 -3.03
N PHE A 65 12.35 1.24 -2.30
CA PHE A 65 11.16 2.09 -2.30
C PHE A 65 11.49 3.49 -2.84
N PRO A 66 10.49 4.22 -3.36
CA PRO A 66 10.66 5.61 -3.77
C PRO A 66 11.09 6.51 -2.60
N HIS A 67 10.47 6.32 -1.45
CA HIS A 67 10.72 7.08 -0.22
C HIS A 67 10.02 6.43 0.98
N MET A 68 10.31 6.93 2.18
CA MET A 68 9.66 6.59 3.45
C MET A 68 8.97 7.81 4.09
N LYS A 69 8.59 8.82 3.30
CA LYS A 69 8.03 10.09 3.79
C LYS A 69 6.59 9.97 4.28
N ASP A 70 5.82 9.06 3.69
CA ASP A 70 4.41 8.87 3.99
C ASP A 70 4.12 7.52 4.64
N ALA A 71 2.98 7.45 5.29
CA ALA A 71 2.56 6.26 6.03
C ALA A 71 2.21 5.06 5.13
N TYR A 72 2.02 5.27 3.83
CA TYR A 72 1.74 4.19 2.88
C TYR A 72 2.97 3.29 2.73
N TRP A 73 4.13 3.88 2.38
CA TRP A 73 5.37 3.12 2.24
C TRP A 73 5.85 2.52 3.57
N LEU A 74 5.54 3.15 4.71
CA LEU A 74 5.78 2.53 6.03
C LEU A 74 4.92 1.27 6.23
N GLY A 75 3.71 1.24 5.67
CA GLY A 75 2.86 0.04 5.69
C GLY A 75 3.42 -1.09 4.83
N VAL A 76 3.94 -0.78 3.63
CA VAL A 76 4.62 -1.75 2.77
C VAL A 76 5.88 -2.28 3.44
N ASP A 77 6.70 -1.40 4.04
CA ASP A 77 7.89 -1.75 4.78
C ASP A 77 7.58 -2.71 5.95
N TYR A 78 6.53 -2.42 6.71
CA TYR A 78 6.07 -3.34 7.77
C TYR A 78 5.76 -4.74 7.22
N GLY A 79 5.04 -4.82 6.10
CA GLY A 79 4.75 -6.09 5.45
C GLY A 79 6.00 -6.85 5.03
N VAL A 80 6.95 -6.15 4.40
CA VAL A 80 8.26 -6.67 3.98
C VAL A 80 9.07 -7.19 5.17
N VAL A 81 9.21 -6.37 6.20
CA VAL A 81 10.00 -6.69 7.41
C VAL A 81 9.45 -7.92 8.13
N GLU A 82 8.14 -7.95 8.36
CA GLU A 82 7.51 -9.06 9.08
C GLU A 82 7.56 -10.38 8.29
N GLU A 83 7.45 -10.31 6.96
CA GLU A 83 7.54 -11.53 6.15
C GLU A 83 8.99 -12.01 6.00
N ALA A 84 9.95 -11.11 5.87
CA ALA A 84 11.36 -11.48 5.86
C ALA A 84 11.78 -12.17 7.18
N LYS A 85 11.34 -11.63 8.31
CA LYS A 85 11.55 -12.27 9.64
C LYS A 85 10.89 -13.64 9.71
N ARG A 86 9.62 -13.75 9.29
CA ARG A 86 8.85 -15.00 9.32
C ARG A 86 9.50 -16.11 8.49
N LEU A 87 9.99 -15.76 7.29
CA LEU A 87 10.67 -16.70 6.40
C LEU A 87 12.11 -16.99 6.85
N GLY A 88 12.74 -16.15 7.68
CA GLY A 88 14.12 -16.28 8.14
C GLY A 88 15.13 -15.84 7.07
N VAL A 89 14.78 -14.86 6.25
CA VAL A 89 15.67 -14.25 5.24
C VAL A 89 16.15 -12.88 5.69
N SER A 90 17.29 -12.42 5.14
CA SER A 90 17.75 -11.05 5.37
C SER A 90 17.27 -10.14 4.24
N ALA A 91 17.03 -8.88 4.57
CA ALA A 91 16.64 -7.86 3.61
C ALA A 91 17.39 -6.55 3.89
N GLN A 92 17.98 -5.97 2.85
CA GLN A 92 18.46 -4.59 2.85
C GLN A 92 17.38 -3.73 2.21
N ILE A 93 16.86 -2.75 2.94
CA ILE A 93 15.75 -1.90 2.52
C ILE A 93 16.30 -0.50 2.21
N LEU A 94 16.08 -0.06 0.99
CA LEU A 94 16.63 1.16 0.41
C LEU A 94 15.49 2.13 0.09
N GLU A 95 15.73 3.44 0.23
CA GLU A 95 14.79 4.48 -0.19
C GLU A 95 15.51 5.54 -1.01
N ALA A 96 14.90 5.98 -2.09
CA ALA A 96 15.52 6.91 -3.03
C ALA A 96 15.32 8.40 -2.66
N GLY A 97 14.42 8.72 -1.74
CA GLY A 97 14.14 10.07 -1.27
C GLY A 97 13.03 10.81 -2.03
N GLY A 98 12.39 10.19 -3.02
CA GLY A 98 11.26 10.76 -3.76
C GLY A 98 11.18 10.34 -5.22
N TYR A 99 10.04 10.64 -5.84
CA TYR A 99 9.75 10.25 -7.22
C TYR A 99 10.61 10.96 -8.29
N THR A 100 11.40 11.97 -7.92
CA THR A 100 12.35 12.65 -8.81
C THR A 100 13.71 11.94 -8.89
N ASN A 101 13.96 10.92 -8.08
CA ASN A 101 15.28 10.34 -7.85
C ASN A 101 15.46 8.96 -8.51
N LEU A 102 14.98 8.78 -9.76
CA LEU A 102 15.07 7.50 -10.48
C LEU A 102 16.50 6.96 -10.57
N ASN A 103 17.46 7.80 -10.92
CA ASN A 103 18.87 7.38 -11.05
C ASN A 103 19.44 6.89 -9.71
N LYS A 104 19.06 7.53 -8.60
CA LYS A 104 19.45 7.07 -7.26
C LYS A 104 18.84 5.70 -6.95
N GLN A 105 17.57 5.46 -7.30
CA GLN A 105 16.94 4.15 -7.12
C GLN A 105 17.69 3.06 -7.89
N ILE A 106 18.02 3.31 -9.14
CA ILE A 106 18.76 2.37 -9.99
C ILE A 106 20.12 2.05 -9.36
N SER A 107 20.93 3.08 -9.04
CA SER A 107 22.27 2.91 -8.45
C SER A 107 22.22 2.13 -7.13
N GLN A 108 21.28 2.46 -6.23
CA GLN A 108 21.12 1.75 -4.97
C GLN A 108 20.79 0.26 -5.15
N ILE A 109 19.97 -0.10 -6.15
CA ILE A 109 19.66 -1.49 -6.46
C ILE A 109 20.91 -2.21 -7.00
N GLU A 110 21.63 -1.58 -7.92
CA GLU A 110 22.86 -2.15 -8.49
C GLU A 110 23.92 -2.38 -7.41
N ASP A 111 24.10 -1.43 -6.49
CA ASP A 111 25.04 -1.55 -5.36
C ASP A 111 24.62 -2.68 -4.39
N CYS A 112 23.33 -2.79 -4.08
CA CYS A 112 22.82 -3.87 -3.23
C CYS A 112 23.05 -5.26 -3.86
N VAL A 113 22.84 -5.38 -5.17
CA VAL A 113 23.08 -6.61 -5.92
C VAL A 113 24.59 -6.92 -5.95
N ALA A 114 25.45 -5.92 -6.21
CA ALA A 114 26.89 -6.07 -6.15
C ALA A 114 27.38 -6.48 -4.74
N GLY A 115 26.68 -6.03 -3.70
CA GLY A 115 26.90 -6.43 -2.30
C GLY A 115 26.34 -7.83 -1.94
N GLY A 116 25.91 -8.63 -2.94
CA GLY A 116 25.46 -10.01 -2.77
C GLY A 116 23.96 -10.18 -2.60
N GLY A 117 23.15 -9.19 -2.96
CA GLY A 117 21.70 -9.34 -3.06
C GLY A 117 21.31 -10.37 -4.11
N GLN A 118 20.42 -11.30 -3.78
CA GLN A 118 20.11 -12.48 -4.60
C GLN A 118 18.75 -12.36 -5.32
N ALA A 119 17.86 -11.52 -4.81
CA ALA A 119 16.61 -11.12 -5.48
C ALA A 119 16.32 -9.66 -5.12
N VAL A 120 15.53 -8.98 -5.95
CA VAL A 120 15.18 -7.57 -5.77
C VAL A 120 13.66 -7.42 -5.73
N VAL A 121 13.15 -6.71 -4.72
CA VAL A 121 11.76 -6.25 -4.62
C VAL A 121 11.75 -4.75 -4.87
N ILE A 122 10.99 -4.28 -5.86
CA ILE A 122 11.06 -2.91 -6.36
C ILE A 122 9.70 -2.24 -6.28
N GLY A 123 9.54 -1.24 -5.42
CA GLY A 123 8.51 -0.22 -5.54
C GLY A 123 8.99 0.85 -6.52
N GLY A 124 8.61 0.74 -7.79
CA GLY A 124 9.22 1.51 -8.86
C GLY A 124 8.89 3.01 -8.81
N ILE A 125 9.89 3.87 -8.97
CA ILE A 125 9.68 5.32 -9.17
C ILE A 125 9.05 5.59 -10.54
N SER A 126 9.46 4.86 -11.58
CA SER A 126 8.98 5.01 -12.94
C SER A 126 8.68 3.66 -13.56
N ALA A 127 7.51 3.55 -14.18
CA ALA A 127 7.08 2.31 -14.85
C ALA A 127 8.02 1.95 -16.02
N ASP A 128 8.43 2.92 -16.80
CA ASP A 128 9.25 2.72 -18.00
C ASP A 128 10.75 2.89 -17.72
N GLY A 129 11.12 3.78 -16.80
CA GLY A 129 12.53 4.09 -16.51
C GLY A 129 13.31 2.94 -15.87
N LEU A 130 12.61 1.94 -15.33
CA LEU A 130 13.22 0.76 -14.69
C LEU A 130 13.32 -0.47 -15.60
N VAL A 131 12.80 -0.40 -16.84
CA VAL A 131 12.77 -1.57 -17.77
C VAL A 131 14.16 -2.11 -18.04
N ASN A 132 15.14 -1.25 -18.29
CA ASN A 132 16.52 -1.68 -18.56
C ASN A 132 17.20 -2.31 -17.34
N LEU A 133 16.92 -1.81 -16.14
CA LEU A 133 17.41 -2.41 -14.89
C LEU A 133 16.83 -3.83 -14.74
N VAL A 134 15.52 -4.00 -14.90
CA VAL A 134 14.86 -5.32 -14.79
C VAL A 134 15.41 -6.29 -15.82
N LYS A 135 15.65 -5.86 -17.07
CA LYS A 135 16.29 -6.67 -18.11
C LYS A 135 17.71 -7.10 -17.71
N SER A 136 18.50 -6.19 -17.11
CA SER A 136 19.84 -6.49 -16.61
C SER A 136 19.82 -7.51 -15.46
N LEU A 137 18.87 -7.37 -14.52
CA LEU A 137 18.69 -8.32 -13.43
C LEU A 137 18.35 -9.73 -13.95
N LYS A 138 17.41 -9.82 -14.91
CA LYS A 138 17.06 -11.10 -15.55
C LYS A 138 18.26 -11.75 -16.25
N ALA A 139 19.08 -10.97 -16.98
CA ALA A 139 20.29 -11.47 -17.63
C ALA A 139 21.31 -12.06 -16.63
N LYS A 140 21.29 -11.58 -15.39
CA LYS A 140 22.11 -12.07 -14.27
C LYS A 140 21.43 -13.19 -13.46
N ASN A 141 20.26 -13.68 -13.88
CA ASN A 141 19.41 -14.63 -13.16
C ASN A 141 19.03 -14.16 -11.75
N ILE A 142 18.85 -12.86 -11.55
CA ILE A 142 18.40 -12.26 -10.30
C ILE A 142 16.89 -11.99 -10.41
N PRO A 143 16.06 -12.65 -9.62
CA PRO A 143 14.61 -12.40 -9.62
C PRO A 143 14.29 -10.94 -9.27
N ALA A 144 13.41 -10.32 -10.06
CA ALA A 144 12.88 -8.98 -9.81
C ALA A 144 11.38 -9.06 -9.59
N ILE A 145 10.94 -8.64 -8.41
CA ILE A 145 9.53 -8.60 -8.01
C ILE A 145 9.09 -7.13 -7.97
N ASP A 146 8.07 -6.80 -8.75
CA ASP A 146 7.44 -5.50 -8.71
C ASP A 146 6.41 -5.45 -7.57
N VAL A 147 6.48 -4.42 -6.72
CA VAL A 147 5.55 -4.21 -5.63
C VAL A 147 4.90 -2.83 -5.72
N ILE A 148 3.58 -2.76 -5.61
CA ILE A 148 2.75 -1.55 -5.53
C ILE A 148 2.64 -0.78 -6.86
N ASN A 149 3.74 -0.16 -7.35
CA ASN A 149 3.66 0.96 -8.32
C ASN A 149 3.48 0.55 -9.79
N GLY A 150 3.87 -0.66 -10.15
CA GLY A 150 3.83 -1.13 -11.53
C GLY A 150 5.08 -0.73 -12.35
N ILE A 151 5.73 -1.75 -12.91
CA ILE A 151 6.85 -1.60 -13.85
C ILE A 151 6.45 -2.26 -15.17
N ASN A 152 6.63 -1.55 -16.29
CA ASN A 152 6.24 -2.00 -17.62
C ASN A 152 7.31 -2.91 -18.24
N SER A 153 7.64 -4.03 -17.60
CA SER A 153 8.65 -4.96 -18.10
C SER A 153 8.13 -6.39 -18.16
N PRO A 154 8.27 -7.06 -19.32
CA PRO A 154 7.95 -8.50 -19.45
C PRO A 154 9.01 -9.39 -18.77
N ASP A 155 10.14 -8.80 -18.36
CA ASP A 155 11.28 -9.50 -17.75
C ASP A 155 11.16 -9.62 -16.22
N LEU A 156 10.11 -9.07 -15.63
CA LEU A 156 9.78 -9.27 -14.21
C LEU A 156 9.53 -10.74 -13.90
N THR A 157 9.93 -11.16 -12.71
CA THR A 157 9.66 -12.51 -12.22
C THR A 157 8.23 -12.62 -11.72
N ALA A 158 7.76 -11.64 -10.97
CA ALA A 158 6.38 -11.55 -10.49
C ALA A 158 5.99 -10.10 -10.16
N LYS A 159 4.69 -9.87 -10.01
CA LYS A 159 4.09 -8.63 -9.51
C LYS A 159 3.24 -8.93 -8.28
N SER A 160 3.49 -8.19 -7.19
CA SER A 160 2.65 -8.13 -6.00
C SER A 160 2.02 -6.75 -5.92
N LEU A 161 0.90 -6.55 -6.62
CA LEU A 161 0.26 -5.25 -6.71
C LEU A 161 -1.22 -5.37 -7.11
N VAL A 162 -1.95 -4.29 -6.89
CA VAL A 162 -3.31 -4.08 -7.35
C VAL A 162 -3.36 -3.02 -8.46
N SER A 163 -4.51 -2.89 -9.11
CA SER A 163 -4.70 -1.90 -10.17
C SER A 163 -5.00 -0.50 -9.59
N PHE A 164 -4.10 0.45 -9.76
CA PHE A 164 -4.38 1.86 -9.42
C PHE A 164 -5.47 2.47 -10.31
N TYR A 165 -5.66 1.96 -11.53
CA TYR A 165 -6.84 2.31 -12.31
C TYR A 165 -8.13 1.97 -11.55
N THR A 166 -8.22 0.75 -11.00
CA THR A 166 -9.38 0.33 -10.19
C THR A 166 -9.50 1.16 -8.91
N MET A 167 -8.38 1.51 -8.25
CA MET A 167 -8.39 2.39 -7.07
C MET A 167 -8.99 3.77 -7.39
N GLY A 168 -8.55 4.39 -8.47
CA GLY A 168 -9.13 5.65 -8.95
C GLY A 168 -10.60 5.50 -9.35
N GLN A 169 -10.93 4.42 -10.07
CA GLN A 169 -12.30 4.10 -10.50
C GLN A 169 -13.26 3.96 -9.30
N GLU A 170 -12.86 3.23 -8.27
CA GLU A 170 -13.67 3.05 -7.05
C GLU A 170 -13.92 4.39 -6.32
N ALA A 171 -12.89 5.23 -6.19
CA ALA A 171 -13.05 6.56 -5.58
C ALA A 171 -13.99 7.46 -6.41
N GLY A 172 -13.84 7.45 -7.74
CA GLY A 172 -14.70 8.19 -8.65
C GLY A 172 -16.14 7.67 -8.63
N ALA A 173 -16.34 6.36 -8.67
CA ALA A 173 -17.65 5.72 -8.63
C ALA A 173 -18.40 6.00 -7.31
N TYR A 174 -17.66 6.04 -6.19
CA TYR A 174 -18.23 6.42 -4.90
C TYR A 174 -18.84 7.83 -4.92
N LEU A 175 -18.17 8.80 -5.55
CA LEU A 175 -18.70 10.15 -5.72
C LEU A 175 -19.82 10.21 -6.77
N ALA A 176 -19.64 9.55 -7.92
CA ALA A 176 -20.64 9.53 -9.00
C ALA A 176 -21.98 8.97 -8.53
N LYS A 177 -21.98 7.95 -7.66
CA LYS A 177 -23.20 7.41 -7.04
C LYS A 177 -23.96 8.45 -6.22
N LYS A 178 -23.28 9.45 -5.64
CA LYS A 178 -23.91 10.54 -4.88
C LYS A 178 -24.44 11.67 -5.78
N HIS A 179 -23.92 11.75 -7.00
CA HIS A 179 -24.26 12.76 -8.00
C HIS A 179 -24.64 12.11 -9.34
N PRO A 180 -25.73 11.34 -9.41
CA PRO A 180 -26.16 10.73 -10.66
C PRO A 180 -26.53 11.82 -11.70
N ALA A 181 -26.56 11.42 -12.98
CA ALA A 181 -26.96 12.33 -14.07
C ALA A 181 -28.26 13.08 -13.73
N GLY A 182 -28.27 14.39 -13.97
CA GLY A 182 -29.43 15.25 -13.68
C GLY A 182 -29.58 15.71 -12.23
N SER A 183 -28.72 15.26 -11.31
CA SER A 183 -28.68 15.81 -9.96
C SER A 183 -27.98 17.19 -9.91
N ALA A 184 -27.95 17.83 -8.75
CA ALA A 184 -27.20 19.07 -8.56
C ALA A 184 -25.70 18.86 -8.86
N LYS A 185 -25.15 19.80 -9.64
CA LYS A 185 -23.71 19.81 -9.97
C LYS A 185 -22.84 19.97 -8.75
N ALA A 186 -21.71 19.28 -8.70
CA ALA A 186 -20.73 19.40 -7.63
C ALA A 186 -19.30 19.43 -8.20
N VAL A 187 -18.53 20.44 -7.79
CA VAL A 187 -17.15 20.61 -8.22
C VAL A 187 -16.22 19.73 -7.41
N VAL A 188 -15.36 19.00 -8.10
CA VAL A 188 -14.33 18.13 -7.52
C VAL A 188 -12.95 18.67 -7.86
N ALA A 189 -12.16 18.99 -6.87
CA ALA A 189 -10.72 19.22 -7.01
C ALA A 189 -10.02 17.85 -6.90
N TRP A 190 -9.28 17.45 -7.95
CA TRP A 190 -8.64 16.14 -8.06
C TRP A 190 -7.11 16.25 -7.99
N PHE A 191 -6.52 15.55 -7.01
CA PHE A 191 -5.09 15.56 -6.70
C PHE A 191 -4.51 14.14 -6.85
N PRO A 192 -4.16 13.70 -8.06
CA PRO A 192 -3.77 12.31 -8.31
C PRO A 192 -2.38 11.94 -7.78
N GLY A 193 -1.49 12.91 -7.55
CA GLY A 193 -0.11 12.69 -7.13
C GLY A 193 0.92 13.29 -8.08
N PRO A 194 2.19 12.79 -8.07
CA PRO A 194 3.27 13.31 -8.91
C PRO A 194 3.07 12.98 -10.39
N ALA A 195 3.20 13.97 -11.26
CA ALA A 195 3.10 13.78 -12.71
C ALA A 195 4.15 12.78 -13.23
N GLY A 196 3.78 11.95 -14.19
CA GLY A 196 4.65 10.98 -14.86
C GLY A 196 4.88 9.67 -14.08
N ALA A 197 4.31 9.51 -12.89
CA ALA A 197 4.30 8.22 -12.21
C ALA A 197 3.17 7.34 -12.78
N GLY A 198 3.47 6.09 -13.17
CA GLY A 198 2.51 5.19 -13.82
C GLY A 198 1.25 4.95 -13.00
N TRP A 199 1.38 4.81 -11.68
CA TRP A 199 0.25 4.64 -10.78
C TRP A 199 -0.68 5.87 -10.73
N VAL A 200 -0.11 7.08 -10.89
CA VAL A 200 -0.86 8.34 -10.93
C VAL A 200 -1.69 8.43 -12.20
N GLU A 201 -1.08 8.13 -13.35
CA GLU A 201 -1.76 8.15 -14.64
C GLU A 201 -2.89 7.11 -14.69
N ALA A 202 -2.65 5.90 -14.15
CA ALA A 202 -3.66 4.87 -14.02
C ALA A 202 -4.83 5.31 -13.13
N ALA A 203 -4.55 5.85 -11.93
CA ALA A 203 -5.59 6.33 -11.02
C ALA A 203 -6.38 7.51 -11.62
N ASN A 204 -5.69 8.45 -12.28
CA ASN A 204 -6.33 9.57 -12.96
C ASN A 204 -7.29 9.10 -14.06
N LYS A 205 -6.87 8.14 -14.88
CA LYS A 205 -7.72 7.53 -15.91
C LYS A 205 -8.95 6.88 -15.29
N GLY A 206 -8.77 6.02 -14.28
CA GLY A 206 -9.87 5.32 -13.62
C GLY A 206 -10.87 6.27 -12.97
N PHE A 207 -10.39 7.28 -12.24
CA PHE A 207 -11.24 8.29 -11.62
C PHE A 207 -12.04 9.07 -12.64
N THR A 208 -11.36 9.58 -13.68
CA THR A 208 -11.99 10.38 -14.74
C THR A 208 -13.06 9.59 -15.51
N GLU A 209 -12.80 8.31 -15.79
CA GLU A 209 -13.77 7.45 -16.45
C GLU A 209 -14.98 7.14 -15.57
N ALA A 210 -14.77 6.91 -14.29
CA ALA A 210 -15.86 6.57 -13.35
C ALA A 210 -16.84 7.72 -13.12
N VAL A 211 -16.39 8.98 -13.24
CA VAL A 211 -17.27 10.15 -13.06
C VAL A 211 -17.98 10.59 -14.33
N LYS A 212 -17.63 10.03 -15.50
CA LYS A 212 -18.32 10.34 -16.75
C LYS A 212 -19.82 10.03 -16.67
N GLY A 213 -20.64 10.96 -17.19
CA GLY A 213 -22.08 10.81 -17.16
C GLY A 213 -22.75 11.11 -15.81
N SER A 214 -22.00 11.45 -14.77
CA SER A 214 -22.52 11.98 -13.52
C SER A 214 -22.69 13.50 -13.58
N SER A 215 -23.24 14.10 -12.52
CA SER A 215 -23.31 15.56 -12.35
C SER A 215 -22.08 16.17 -11.67
N LEU A 216 -20.95 15.43 -11.63
CA LEU A 216 -19.69 15.94 -11.10
C LEU A 216 -18.94 16.75 -12.14
N GLU A 217 -18.43 17.91 -11.73
CA GLU A 217 -17.54 18.77 -12.53
C GLU A 217 -16.11 18.64 -11.98
N VAL A 218 -15.29 17.78 -12.58
CA VAL A 218 -13.92 17.55 -12.13
C VAL A 218 -13.01 18.62 -12.72
N MET A 219 -12.27 19.32 -11.86
CA MET A 219 -11.23 20.26 -12.29
C MET A 219 -10.10 19.53 -12.99
N ALA A 220 -9.31 20.24 -13.79
CA ALA A 220 -8.06 19.69 -14.33
C ALA A 220 -7.22 19.09 -13.19
N PRO A 221 -6.57 17.93 -13.40
CA PRO A 221 -5.76 17.29 -12.36
C PRO A 221 -4.68 18.22 -11.80
N ILE A 222 -4.58 18.29 -10.47
CA ILE A 222 -3.61 19.11 -9.75
C ILE A 222 -2.49 18.20 -9.30
N TYR A 223 -1.40 18.16 -10.07
CA TYR A 223 -0.27 17.28 -9.82
C TYR A 223 0.68 17.85 -8.77
N GLY A 224 1.29 16.97 -7.98
CA GLY A 224 2.34 17.31 -7.00
C GLY A 224 2.82 16.11 -6.22
N ASP A 225 4.03 16.19 -5.66
CA ASP A 225 4.63 15.15 -4.82
C ASP A 225 3.76 14.84 -3.60
N THR A 226 3.86 13.62 -3.06
CA THR A 226 3.13 13.14 -1.88
C THR A 226 3.70 13.66 -0.54
N GLY A 227 4.42 14.76 -0.56
CA GLY A 227 4.83 15.49 0.66
C GLY A 227 3.69 16.31 1.25
N LYS A 228 3.54 16.31 2.59
CA LYS A 228 2.45 17.03 3.30
C LYS A 228 2.43 18.53 2.98
N GLU A 229 3.59 19.18 2.95
CA GLU A 229 3.70 20.61 2.65
C GLU A 229 3.26 20.92 1.21
N VAL A 230 3.68 20.10 0.24
CA VAL A 230 3.28 20.24 -1.16
C VAL A 230 1.77 20.08 -1.31
N GLN A 231 1.21 19.02 -0.76
CA GLN A 231 -0.22 18.75 -0.87
C GLN A 231 -1.07 19.79 -0.10
N ALA A 232 -0.62 20.26 1.05
CA ALA A 232 -1.32 21.32 1.79
C ALA A 232 -1.40 22.61 0.96
N LYS A 233 -0.27 23.04 0.38
CA LYS A 233 -0.25 24.21 -0.50
C LYS A 233 -1.19 24.07 -1.70
N LEU A 234 -1.16 22.93 -2.39
CA LEU A 234 -2.03 22.68 -3.55
C LEU A 234 -3.51 22.73 -3.17
N VAL A 235 -3.90 22.15 -2.04
CA VAL A 235 -5.27 22.19 -1.54
C VAL A 235 -5.69 23.62 -1.17
N GLU A 236 -4.83 24.37 -0.49
CA GLU A 236 -5.12 25.78 -0.13
C GLU A 236 -5.29 26.66 -1.36
N ASP A 237 -4.40 26.52 -2.36
CA ASP A 237 -4.46 27.25 -3.62
C ASP A 237 -5.75 26.90 -4.40
N ALA A 238 -6.13 25.63 -4.46
CA ALA A 238 -7.36 25.20 -5.10
C ALA A 238 -8.63 25.79 -4.44
N LEU A 239 -8.71 25.71 -3.11
CA LEU A 239 -9.84 26.27 -2.34
C LEU A 239 -9.90 27.81 -2.41
N GLN A 240 -8.78 28.46 -2.61
CA GLN A 240 -8.73 29.92 -2.78
C GLN A 240 -9.18 30.31 -4.19
N SER A 241 -8.74 29.57 -5.22
CA SER A 241 -9.06 29.86 -6.63
C SER A 241 -10.48 29.49 -7.01
N ASN A 242 -11.08 28.48 -6.36
CA ASN A 242 -12.43 28.03 -6.65
C ASN A 242 -13.26 27.75 -5.39
N PRO A 243 -14.01 28.75 -4.90
CA PRO A 243 -14.89 28.60 -3.71
C PRO A 243 -16.07 27.63 -3.91
N ALA A 244 -16.35 27.21 -5.16
CA ALA A 244 -17.41 26.25 -5.48
C ALA A 244 -17.01 24.79 -5.27
N ILE A 245 -15.75 24.48 -4.91
CA ILE A 245 -15.29 23.15 -4.62
C ILE A 245 -16.16 22.51 -3.53
N ARG A 246 -16.77 21.37 -3.88
CA ARG A 246 -17.58 20.54 -2.99
C ARG A 246 -16.80 19.34 -2.48
N TYR A 247 -15.89 18.83 -3.29
CA TYR A 247 -15.08 17.65 -2.96
C TYR A 247 -13.59 17.91 -3.20
N ILE A 248 -12.79 17.49 -2.22
CA ILE A 248 -11.35 17.29 -2.39
C ILE A 248 -11.15 15.79 -2.51
N ALA A 249 -10.73 15.34 -3.69
CA ALA A 249 -10.43 13.94 -3.98
C ALA A 249 -8.94 13.82 -4.32
N GLY A 250 -8.24 12.80 -3.81
CA GLY A 250 -6.82 12.68 -4.14
C GLY A 250 -6.08 11.60 -3.38
N THR A 251 -4.75 11.76 -3.32
CA THR A 251 -3.86 10.89 -2.57
C THR A 251 -4.24 10.84 -1.08
N ALA A 252 -3.77 9.84 -0.36
CA ALA A 252 -3.97 9.77 1.08
C ALA A 252 -3.37 10.99 1.79
N VAL A 253 -2.23 11.50 1.31
CA VAL A 253 -1.61 12.72 1.88
C VAL A 253 -2.46 13.94 1.62
N THR A 254 -3.06 14.07 0.43
CA THR A 254 -4.04 15.13 0.14
C THR A 254 -5.22 15.06 1.12
N ALA A 255 -5.80 13.86 1.30
CA ALA A 255 -6.93 13.68 2.21
C ALA A 255 -6.55 13.98 3.66
N GLU A 256 -5.36 13.57 4.08
CA GLU A 256 -4.82 13.81 5.42
C GLU A 256 -4.73 15.32 5.73
N VAL A 257 -4.04 16.08 4.89
CA VAL A 257 -3.85 17.53 5.13
C VAL A 257 -5.16 18.31 5.00
N SER A 258 -6.05 17.87 4.11
CA SER A 258 -7.35 18.51 3.87
C SER A 258 -8.23 18.52 5.11
N GLN A 259 -8.15 17.53 6.00
CA GLN A 259 -8.93 17.52 7.25
C GLN A 259 -8.64 18.76 8.11
N GLY A 260 -7.37 19.11 8.24
CA GLY A 260 -6.92 20.30 8.98
C GLY A 260 -7.35 21.61 8.29
N ILE A 261 -7.18 21.71 6.99
CA ILE A 261 -7.49 22.88 6.17
C ILE A 261 -9.00 23.16 6.17
N VAL A 262 -9.83 22.14 5.90
CA VAL A 262 -11.29 22.23 5.91
C VAL A 262 -11.80 22.71 7.28
N ARG A 263 -11.21 22.18 8.35
CA ARG A 263 -11.56 22.60 9.72
C ARG A 263 -11.13 24.05 9.99
N ALA A 264 -9.91 24.42 9.69
CA ALA A 264 -9.36 25.76 9.94
C ALA A 264 -10.12 26.86 9.17
N ARG A 265 -10.59 26.55 7.97
CA ARG A 265 -11.38 27.46 7.12
C ARG A 265 -12.89 27.41 7.39
N ASN A 266 -13.37 26.66 8.39
CA ASN A 266 -14.80 26.48 8.69
C ASN A 266 -15.63 25.95 7.50
N LEU A 267 -15.05 25.02 6.71
CA LEU A 267 -15.67 24.47 5.49
C LEU A 267 -16.29 23.08 5.69
N LYS A 268 -16.43 22.59 6.92
CA LYS A 268 -16.90 21.21 7.23
C LYS A 268 -18.24 20.86 6.58
N ASP A 269 -19.18 21.83 6.50
CA ASP A 269 -20.51 21.62 5.94
C ASP A 269 -20.54 21.83 4.40
N LYS A 270 -19.46 22.36 3.83
CA LYS A 270 -19.37 22.72 2.42
C LYS A 270 -18.44 21.80 1.62
N VAL A 271 -17.35 21.37 2.19
CA VAL A 271 -16.29 20.60 1.50
C VAL A 271 -16.12 19.25 2.18
N GLN A 272 -16.20 18.19 1.37
CA GLN A 272 -15.98 16.82 1.80
C GLN A 272 -14.69 16.27 1.19
N VAL A 273 -14.07 15.30 1.86
CA VAL A 273 -12.77 14.74 1.48
C VAL A 273 -12.91 13.25 1.20
N ILE A 274 -12.30 12.78 0.12
CA ILE A 274 -12.18 11.36 -0.24
C ILE A 274 -10.74 11.05 -0.66
N SER A 275 -10.23 9.90 -0.24
CA SER A 275 -8.94 9.37 -0.69
C SER A 275 -9.13 8.29 -1.73
N PHE A 276 -8.13 8.04 -2.59
CA PHE A 276 -8.15 6.88 -3.47
C PHE A 276 -7.19 5.76 -3.05
N TYR A 277 -6.49 5.89 -1.90
CA TYR A 277 -5.82 4.80 -1.22
C TYR A 277 -5.75 5.03 0.29
N LEU A 278 -5.59 3.95 1.05
CA LEU A 278 -5.71 3.96 2.50
C LEU A 278 -4.34 4.18 3.18
N THR A 279 -4.36 4.98 4.27
CA THR A 279 -3.28 5.09 5.25
C THR A 279 -3.87 5.11 6.66
N PRO A 280 -3.06 5.01 7.75
CA PRO A 280 -3.57 5.13 9.11
C PRO A 280 -4.36 6.41 9.38
N ASP A 281 -3.92 7.54 8.83
CA ASP A 281 -4.60 8.84 9.02
C ASP A 281 -5.91 8.93 8.23
N VAL A 282 -5.95 8.35 7.01
CA VAL A 282 -7.20 8.21 6.24
C VAL A 282 -8.18 7.31 6.96
N TYR A 283 -7.74 6.16 7.48
CA TYR A 283 -8.57 5.27 8.29
C TYR A 283 -9.18 5.99 9.50
N ALA A 284 -8.36 6.68 10.27
CA ALA A 284 -8.81 7.48 11.41
C ALA A 284 -9.76 8.61 10.99
N GLY A 285 -9.53 9.21 9.81
CA GLY A 285 -10.41 10.22 9.22
C GLY A 285 -11.79 9.66 8.86
N ILE A 286 -11.86 8.46 8.31
CA ILE A 286 -13.11 7.76 8.01
C ILE A 286 -13.86 7.43 9.32
N GLU A 287 -13.16 6.93 10.33
CA GLU A 287 -13.71 6.63 11.64
C GLU A 287 -14.34 7.88 12.29
N LYS A 288 -13.64 9.02 12.23
CA LYS A 288 -14.10 10.32 12.74
C LYS A 288 -15.17 10.98 11.85
N GLY A 289 -15.33 10.53 10.60
CA GLY A 289 -16.23 11.12 9.60
C GLY A 289 -15.70 12.41 8.96
N THR A 290 -14.39 12.67 9.03
CA THR A 290 -13.72 13.80 8.36
C THR A 290 -13.23 13.44 6.95
N ILE A 291 -13.14 12.16 6.64
CA ILE A 291 -12.94 11.59 5.30
C ILE A 291 -14.12 10.66 5.02
N MET A 292 -14.66 10.72 3.81
CA MET A 292 -15.86 9.98 3.43
C MET A 292 -15.60 8.49 3.23
N ALA A 293 -14.59 8.19 2.43
CA ALA A 293 -14.25 6.85 2.00
C ALA A 293 -12.82 6.79 1.46
N SER A 294 -12.33 5.57 1.30
CA SER A 294 -11.11 5.27 0.58
C SER A 294 -11.14 3.83 0.07
N PRO A 295 -10.78 3.53 -1.18
CA PRO A 295 -10.37 2.20 -1.56
C PRO A 295 -9.18 1.75 -0.70
N ALA A 296 -9.17 0.48 -0.33
CA ALA A 296 -8.11 -0.16 0.45
C ALA A 296 -7.51 -1.30 -0.38
N ASP A 297 -6.22 -1.31 -0.52
CA ASP A 297 -5.43 -2.24 -1.32
C ASP A 297 -4.58 -3.20 -0.48
N ALA A 298 -4.74 -3.15 0.85
CA ALA A 298 -4.00 -3.95 1.81
C ALA A 298 -2.48 -3.94 1.57
N MET A 299 -1.87 -2.75 1.62
CA MET A 299 -0.45 -2.53 1.35
C MET A 299 0.49 -3.43 2.14
N VAL A 300 0.14 -3.76 3.39
CA VAL A 300 0.90 -4.68 4.25
C VAL A 300 0.97 -6.07 3.60
N ILE A 301 -0.15 -6.56 3.09
CA ILE A 301 -0.23 -7.87 2.42
C ILE A 301 0.56 -7.86 1.11
N GLN A 302 0.53 -6.78 0.34
CA GLN A 302 1.32 -6.68 -0.88
C GLN A 302 2.82 -6.77 -0.59
N GLY A 303 3.31 -6.10 0.47
CA GLY A 303 4.70 -6.23 0.93
C GLY A 303 5.06 -7.67 1.33
N ARG A 304 4.18 -8.36 2.07
CA ARG A 304 4.36 -9.76 2.47
C ARG A 304 4.42 -10.69 1.25
N ILE A 305 3.46 -10.58 0.34
CA ILE A 305 3.44 -11.38 -0.89
C ILE A 305 4.70 -11.16 -1.72
N ALA A 306 5.20 -9.92 -1.84
CA ALA A 306 6.39 -9.63 -2.61
C ALA A 306 7.64 -10.35 -2.09
N ILE A 307 7.82 -10.41 -0.78
CA ILE A 307 8.93 -11.14 -0.14
C ILE A 307 8.78 -12.65 -0.35
N ASP A 308 7.59 -13.21 -0.15
CA ASP A 308 7.35 -14.64 -0.39
C ASP A 308 7.60 -15.03 -1.86
N GLN A 309 7.13 -14.22 -2.81
CA GLN A 309 7.38 -14.45 -4.24
C GLN A 309 8.89 -14.39 -4.58
N ALA A 310 9.65 -13.48 -3.96
CA ALA A 310 11.09 -13.41 -4.14
C ALA A 310 11.78 -14.70 -3.65
N VAL A 311 11.38 -15.20 -2.49
CA VAL A 311 11.92 -16.46 -1.94
C VAL A 311 11.51 -17.66 -2.78
N ARG A 312 10.25 -17.74 -3.24
CA ARG A 312 9.78 -18.78 -4.16
C ARG A 312 10.60 -18.83 -5.44
N ALA A 313 10.88 -17.67 -6.03
CA ALA A 313 11.70 -17.56 -7.22
C ALA A 313 13.12 -18.09 -7.00
N LEU A 314 13.75 -17.75 -5.87
CA LEU A 314 15.09 -18.24 -5.50
C LEU A 314 15.14 -19.73 -5.23
N GLU A 315 14.03 -20.32 -4.82
CA GLU A 315 13.91 -21.75 -4.48
C GLU A 315 13.28 -22.60 -5.59
N GLY A 316 12.98 -22.01 -6.74
CA GLY A 316 12.34 -22.71 -7.85
C GLY A 316 10.96 -23.25 -7.50
N LYS A 317 10.23 -22.58 -6.61
CA LYS A 317 8.86 -22.93 -6.22
C LYS A 317 7.85 -22.25 -7.13
N ASP A 318 6.63 -22.78 -7.19
CA ASP A 318 5.55 -22.22 -7.99
C ASP A 318 5.25 -20.76 -7.60
N LEU A 319 5.09 -19.92 -8.61
CA LEU A 319 4.80 -18.50 -8.51
C LEU A 319 3.38 -18.21 -8.99
N ILE A 320 2.68 -17.30 -8.30
CA ILE A 320 1.54 -16.62 -8.87
C ILE A 320 2.07 -15.30 -9.43
N LYS A 321 2.39 -15.30 -10.72
CA LYS A 321 3.18 -14.22 -11.37
C LYS A 321 2.59 -12.83 -11.22
N HIS A 322 1.28 -12.67 -11.06
CA HIS A 322 0.64 -11.38 -10.84
C HIS A 322 -0.51 -11.56 -9.86
N VAL A 323 -0.29 -11.18 -8.62
CA VAL A 323 -1.25 -11.38 -7.53
C VAL A 323 -1.28 -10.15 -6.61
N GLY A 324 -2.46 -9.82 -6.10
CA GLY A 324 -2.64 -8.76 -5.11
C GLY A 324 -3.92 -8.96 -4.32
N PRO A 325 -4.09 -8.24 -3.23
CA PRO A 325 -5.33 -8.20 -2.48
C PRO A 325 -6.52 -7.75 -3.35
N LYS A 326 -7.73 -8.17 -2.97
CA LYS A 326 -8.93 -7.59 -3.55
C LYS A 326 -9.09 -6.16 -3.03
N ILE A 327 -9.33 -5.21 -3.93
CA ILE A 327 -9.65 -3.83 -3.56
C ILE A 327 -11.04 -3.78 -2.93
N VAL A 328 -11.15 -3.10 -1.79
CA VAL A 328 -12.43 -2.88 -1.09
C VAL A 328 -12.53 -1.40 -0.74
N THR A 329 -13.56 -0.73 -1.26
CA THR A 329 -13.84 0.65 -0.85
C THR A 329 -14.42 0.66 0.55
N ILE A 330 -13.74 1.31 1.48
CA ILE A 330 -14.14 1.46 2.87
C ILE A 330 -14.72 2.83 3.14
N ASP A 331 -15.79 2.84 3.91
CA ASP A 331 -16.39 4.03 4.50
C ASP A 331 -16.82 3.73 5.95
N LYS A 332 -17.51 4.67 6.57
CA LYS A 332 -17.93 4.52 7.96
C LYS A 332 -18.87 3.31 8.19
N ALA A 333 -19.61 2.87 7.17
CA ALA A 333 -20.58 1.79 7.31
C ALA A 333 -19.90 0.41 7.37
N ASN A 334 -18.80 0.22 6.63
CA ASN A 334 -18.10 -1.06 6.53
C ASN A 334 -16.71 -1.10 7.19
N LEU A 335 -16.21 0.00 7.75
CA LEU A 335 -14.88 0.12 8.34
C LEU A 335 -14.55 -1.02 9.33
N LYS A 336 -15.52 -1.42 10.15
CA LYS A 336 -15.35 -2.48 11.17
C LYS A 336 -15.29 -3.90 10.58
N GLN A 337 -15.60 -4.08 9.31
CA GLN A 337 -15.56 -5.39 8.63
C GLN A 337 -14.15 -5.73 8.09
N ILE A 338 -13.23 -4.76 8.13
CA ILE A 338 -11.86 -4.91 7.61
C ILE A 338 -10.93 -5.27 8.77
N ARG A 339 -10.12 -6.30 8.57
CA ARG A 339 -9.01 -6.58 9.48
C ARG A 339 -7.96 -5.48 9.32
N ARG A 340 -7.90 -4.59 10.33
CA ARG A 340 -6.98 -3.45 10.31
C ARG A 340 -5.53 -3.86 10.06
N ASP A 341 -5.09 -4.97 10.65
CA ASP A 341 -3.70 -5.45 10.58
C ASP A 341 -3.31 -6.02 9.20
N ASP A 342 -4.28 -6.32 8.33
CA ASP A 342 -4.02 -6.69 6.94
C ASP A 342 -3.76 -5.45 6.07
N VAL A 343 -4.34 -4.32 6.43
CA VAL A 343 -4.31 -3.11 5.61
C VAL A 343 -3.37 -2.04 6.15
N LEU A 344 -3.08 -2.04 7.45
CA LEU A 344 -2.28 -0.98 8.10
C LEU A 344 -1.23 -1.56 9.06
N PRO A 345 -0.07 -0.91 9.18
CA PRO A 345 0.91 -1.25 10.20
C PRO A 345 0.41 -0.87 11.61
N PRO A 346 0.95 -1.49 12.68
CA PRO A 346 0.71 -1.02 14.03
C PRO A 346 1.30 0.39 14.22
N ALA A 347 0.64 1.19 15.06
CA ALA A 347 1.07 2.59 15.29
C ALA A 347 2.49 2.71 15.88
N SER A 348 2.99 1.65 16.51
CA SER A 348 4.34 1.59 17.09
C SER A 348 5.42 1.27 16.06
N PHE A 349 5.07 0.86 14.84
CA PHE A 349 6.06 0.51 13.82
C PHE A 349 6.91 1.73 13.44
N LYS A 350 8.21 1.52 13.36
CA LYS A 350 9.19 2.48 12.85
C LYS A 350 9.85 1.87 11.62
N PRO A 351 10.21 2.69 10.61
CA PRO A 351 10.86 2.17 9.42
C PRO A 351 12.12 1.41 9.77
N LEU A 352 12.32 0.28 9.13
CA LEU A 352 13.53 -0.51 9.23
C LEU A 352 14.22 -0.54 7.87
N PHE A 353 15.54 -0.39 7.89
CA PHE A 353 16.36 -0.41 6.67
C PHE A 353 17.15 -1.71 6.52
N GLU A 354 17.03 -2.61 7.49
CA GLU A 354 17.69 -3.91 7.46
C GLU A 354 16.92 -4.94 8.29
N VAL A 355 16.80 -6.15 7.76
CA VAL A 355 16.39 -7.38 8.49
C VAL A 355 17.59 -8.34 8.42
N LYS A 356 18.06 -8.79 9.58
CA LYS A 356 19.24 -9.68 9.71
C LYS A 356 18.86 -11.13 9.81
#